data_3996f1a03fc871f029d77ea5f3800381
#
_entry.id   3996f1a03fc871f029d77ea5f3800381
#
_cell.length_a   1.000
_cell.length_b   1.000
_cell.length_c   1.000
_cell.angle_alpha   90.00
_cell.angle_beta   90.00
_cell.angle_gamma   90.00
#
_symmetry.space_group_name_H-M   'P 1'
#
loop_
_entity.id
_entity.type
_entity.pdbx_description
1 polymer ?
#
loop_
_entity_poly.entity_id
_entity_poly.type
_entity_poly.pdbx_seq_one_letter_code
_entity_poly.pdbx_strand_id
1 'polypeptide(L)'
;MNYEFTSSDYANFGSVTPSTLKLAPGQSGTLHISADTPAKPGDVSAAVEVDSSTKTRAAVPLTLRSLVPTSGSKGGTFSGVLTGGNGRPGAPAQQNTYWFDVPGGQRDLDISVGLAGDINQNVIGYLVSPEGEILSQASTVQSVDANNAPTAYTKALQGYVRAPESGRWSLVVAVGNPVSGSAIQEHYSGTVTFNKVDVTSANVPNSTLTTLPAGKPTTATITVHNTGAAADSFFVDARTNAVSNVQLTPGNSAANVTLAPTAQTPFVVPTETDSLIGVTSGSIPVSSDLAANSGEPEVLGAPGPGNIAVATLSAPPVGQGKWLLEADDIGPFDATGAKGTANLALVAHTKGFDAAVTSTTGDQWLATVKATAPSFTPVEADAGANGTITVTFTPTAPKGTLVTGMLYVDDTTVSNNAGDELTAIPYTYTVG
;
A
#
# COMPACT_ATOMS: atom_id res chain seq x y z
N MET A 1 37.06 18.55 37.35
CA MET A 1 36.83 17.89 36.06
C MET A 1 36.45 18.95 35.08
N ASN A 2 37.13 19.06 33.98
CA ASN A 2 36.71 19.90 32.88
C ASN A 2 35.92 19.05 31.94
N TYR A 3 34.75 19.48 31.57
CA TYR A 3 33.92 18.83 30.58
C TYR A 3 34.03 19.68 29.30
N GLU A 4 34.51 19.08 28.24
CA GLU A 4 34.60 19.70 26.92
C GLU A 4 33.57 19.03 26.03
N PHE A 5 32.74 19.82 25.34
CA PHE A 5 31.73 19.34 24.44
C PHE A 5 32.29 19.46 23.02
N THR A 6 32.59 18.32 22.43
CA THR A 6 32.92 18.26 21.01
C THR A 6 31.72 17.71 20.26
N SER A 7 31.25 18.40 19.22
CA SER A 7 30.36 17.81 18.25
C SER A 7 31.17 16.87 17.38
N SER A 8 30.89 15.56 17.45
CA SER A 8 31.37 14.65 16.43
C SER A 8 30.74 14.99 15.08
N ASP A 9 31.26 14.45 13.98
CA ASP A 9 30.97 14.74 12.55
C ASP A 9 29.50 14.85 12.10
N TYR A 10 28.57 14.99 13.03
CA TYR A 10 27.17 15.31 12.78
C TYR A 10 27.02 16.83 12.71
N ALA A 11 26.25 17.33 11.75
CA ALA A 11 26.06 18.76 11.53
C ALA A 11 25.82 19.53 12.84
N ASN A 12 26.38 20.72 12.92
CA ASN A 12 26.29 21.57 14.12
C ASN A 12 24.88 22.12 14.24
N PHE A 13 24.03 21.50 15.08
CA PHE A 13 22.62 21.87 15.24
C PHE A 13 22.38 22.89 16.35
N GLY A 14 23.41 23.39 17.02
CA GLY A 14 23.17 24.28 18.11
C GLY A 14 24.36 24.51 19.02
N SER A 15 24.11 24.86 20.26
CA SER A 15 25.13 25.17 21.25
C SER A 15 24.83 24.51 22.60
N VAL A 16 25.89 24.34 23.39
CA VAL A 16 25.82 23.85 24.76
C VAL A 16 26.38 24.94 25.68
N THR A 17 25.63 25.31 26.69
CA THR A 17 26.01 26.38 27.64
C THR A 17 25.85 25.93 29.09
N PRO A 18 26.88 26.08 29.95
CA PRO A 18 28.24 26.45 29.62
C PRO A 18 29.01 25.33 28.90
N SER A 19 30.01 25.65 28.08
CA SER A 19 30.83 24.66 27.35
C SER A 19 31.76 23.86 28.27
N THR A 20 31.99 24.34 29.49
CA THR A 20 32.81 23.67 30.50
C THR A 20 32.21 23.82 31.89
N LEU A 21 32.23 22.74 32.66
CA LEU A 21 31.81 22.73 34.07
C LEU A 21 32.99 22.26 34.95
N LYS A 22 33.21 22.96 36.03
CA LYS A 22 34.17 22.56 37.05
C LYS A 22 33.40 22.09 38.28
N LEU A 23 33.39 20.80 38.51
CA LEU A 23 32.63 20.17 39.60
C LEU A 23 33.59 19.51 40.60
N ALA A 24 33.36 19.73 41.90
CA ALA A 24 34.01 18.98 42.97
C ALA A 24 33.36 17.57 43.10
N PRO A 25 34.03 16.61 43.75
CA PRO A 25 33.44 15.30 44.03
C PRO A 25 32.07 15.40 44.68
N GLY A 26 31.06 14.75 44.12
CA GLY A 26 29.68 14.74 44.62
C GLY A 26 28.83 15.99 44.19
N GLN A 27 29.39 16.94 43.48
CA GLN A 27 28.61 18.05 42.93
C GLN A 27 27.99 17.73 41.60
N SER A 28 26.80 18.25 41.38
CA SER A 28 26.10 18.24 40.08
C SER A 28 26.06 19.64 39.46
N GLY A 29 25.95 19.68 38.15
CA GLY A 29 25.79 20.91 37.39
C GLY A 29 24.83 20.72 36.22
N THR A 30 24.23 21.80 35.75
CA THR A 30 23.29 21.78 34.65
C THR A 30 23.90 22.33 33.39
N LEU A 31 23.66 21.72 32.27
CA LEU A 31 23.98 22.16 30.93
C LEU A 31 22.69 22.45 30.18
N HIS A 32 22.69 23.54 29.44
CA HIS A 32 21.59 23.89 28.56
C HIS A 32 22.01 23.60 27.12
N ILE A 33 21.24 22.77 26.44
CA ILE A 33 21.40 22.46 25.03
C ILE A 33 20.36 23.29 24.28
N SER A 34 20.81 24.11 23.34
CA SER A 34 19.96 24.80 22.38
C SER A 34 20.22 24.16 21.01
N ALA A 35 19.18 23.72 20.35
CA ALA A 35 19.29 23.06 19.03
C ALA A 35 18.23 23.60 18.08
N ASP A 36 18.66 23.86 16.85
CA ASP A 36 17.76 24.27 15.77
C ASP A 36 17.29 23.03 15.01
N THR A 37 15.99 22.91 14.81
CA THR A 37 15.44 21.84 13.98
C THR A 37 15.84 22.05 12.52
N PRO A 38 16.14 20.99 11.77
CA PRO A 38 16.43 21.08 10.34
C PRO A 38 15.32 21.77 9.57
N ALA A 39 15.67 22.60 8.60
CA ALA A 39 14.70 23.28 7.75
C ALA A 39 13.97 22.34 6.79
N LYS A 40 14.55 21.17 6.50
CA LYS A 40 13.94 20.13 5.67
C LYS A 40 13.28 19.07 6.55
N PRO A 41 12.13 18.51 6.15
CA PRO A 41 11.52 17.37 6.83
C PRO A 41 12.49 16.20 6.98
N GLY A 42 12.34 15.48 8.07
CA GLY A 42 13.14 14.30 8.38
C GLY A 42 13.70 14.31 9.78
N ASP A 43 14.37 13.23 10.14
CA ASP A 43 15.06 13.05 11.41
C ASP A 43 16.56 13.25 11.22
N VAL A 44 17.17 13.99 12.14
CA VAL A 44 18.62 14.19 12.18
C VAL A 44 19.11 13.84 13.57
N SER A 45 20.13 13.01 13.64
CA SER A 45 20.72 12.58 14.90
C SER A 45 22.04 13.31 15.17
N ALA A 46 22.24 13.69 16.41
CA ALA A 46 23.47 14.27 16.94
C ALA A 46 23.75 13.65 18.31
N ALA A 47 24.92 13.92 18.85
CA ALA A 47 25.23 13.59 20.22
C ALA A 47 25.93 14.76 20.91
N VAL A 48 25.61 14.98 22.19
CA VAL A 48 26.40 15.84 23.05
C VAL A 48 27.41 14.94 23.76
N GLU A 49 28.68 15.09 23.40
CA GLU A 49 29.76 14.37 24.05
C GLU A 49 30.23 15.11 25.28
N VAL A 50 30.42 14.35 26.34
CA VAL A 50 30.92 14.84 27.64
C VAL A 50 32.26 14.23 27.90
N ASP A 51 33.32 15.01 27.75
CA ASP A 51 34.69 14.59 28.00
C ASP A 51 35.18 15.08 29.37
N SER A 52 35.69 14.17 30.19
CA SER A 52 36.32 14.56 31.43
C SER A 52 37.83 14.71 31.30
N SER A 53 38.44 15.51 32.15
CA SER A 53 39.91 15.63 32.23
C SER A 53 40.62 14.30 32.58
N THR A 54 39.87 13.31 33.07
CA THR A 54 40.35 11.95 33.38
C THR A 54 40.12 10.97 32.24
N LYS A 55 39.79 11.43 31.04
CA LYS A 55 39.49 10.62 29.83
C LYS A 55 38.24 9.76 29.94
N THR A 56 37.34 10.01 30.90
CA THR A 56 36.03 9.38 30.90
C THR A 56 35.17 10.10 29.88
N ARG A 57 34.53 9.35 28.97
CA ARG A 57 33.61 9.86 27.94
C ARG A 57 32.20 9.37 28.21
N ALA A 58 31.24 10.24 27.99
CA ALA A 58 29.83 9.92 27.94
C ALA A 58 29.19 10.68 26.77
N ALA A 59 28.19 10.10 26.13
CA ALA A 59 27.43 10.73 25.07
C ALA A 59 25.96 10.77 25.43
N VAL A 60 25.33 11.89 25.19
CA VAL A 60 23.87 12.05 25.28
C VAL A 60 23.35 12.15 23.83
N PRO A 61 22.66 11.13 23.33
CA PRO A 61 22.10 11.18 22.00
C PRO A 61 20.98 12.21 21.92
N LEU A 62 20.92 12.92 20.81
CA LEU A 62 19.91 13.92 20.51
C LEU A 62 19.35 13.63 19.12
N THR A 63 18.03 13.43 19.01
CA THR A 63 17.34 13.34 17.71
C THR A 63 16.47 14.56 17.54
N LEU A 64 16.71 15.30 16.46
CA LEU A 64 15.89 16.44 16.04
C LEU A 64 15.00 16.00 14.90
N ARG A 65 13.71 16.25 15.06
CA ARG A 65 12.68 15.87 14.09
C ARG A 65 12.04 17.11 13.50
N SER A 66 12.09 17.23 12.18
CA SER A 66 11.34 18.21 11.43
C SER A 66 10.20 17.52 10.68
N LEU A 67 8.97 17.96 10.93
CA LEU A 67 7.79 17.36 10.31
C LEU A 67 7.66 17.79 8.86
N VAL A 68 7.04 16.94 8.04
CA VAL A 68 6.49 17.39 6.76
C VAL A 68 5.38 18.40 7.08
N PRO A 69 5.49 19.65 6.60
CA PRO A 69 4.48 20.65 6.91
C PRO A 69 3.20 20.35 6.13
N THR A 70 2.22 19.78 6.80
CA THR A 70 0.88 19.59 6.24
C THR A 70 0.03 20.81 6.57
N SER A 71 -0.54 21.46 5.56
CA SER A 71 -1.41 22.62 5.74
C SER A 71 -2.88 22.21 5.66
N GLY A 72 -3.48 21.91 6.82
CA GLY A 72 -4.88 21.49 6.88
C GLY A 72 -5.13 20.24 6.02
N SER A 73 -6.12 20.29 5.13
CA SER A 73 -6.45 19.19 4.20
C SER A 73 -5.60 19.16 2.91
N LYS A 74 -4.61 20.05 2.77
CA LYS A 74 -3.82 20.16 1.52
C LYS A 74 -2.57 19.28 1.47
N GLY A 75 -2.28 18.57 2.56
CA GLY A 75 -1.09 17.74 2.62
C GLY A 75 0.23 18.55 2.62
N GLY A 76 1.32 17.90 2.20
CA GLY A 76 2.66 18.47 2.21
C GLY A 76 3.63 17.76 1.30
N THR A 77 4.85 18.30 1.17
CA THR A 77 5.91 17.75 0.33
C THR A 77 7.16 17.46 1.13
N PHE A 78 7.94 16.49 0.68
CA PHE A 78 9.24 16.12 1.24
C PHE A 78 10.20 15.68 0.14
N SER A 79 11.48 15.62 0.45
CA SER A 79 12.49 15.08 -0.46
C SER A 79 13.68 14.54 0.32
N GLY A 80 14.39 13.61 -0.27
CA GLY A 80 15.57 13.01 0.35
C GLY A 80 16.51 12.39 -0.64
N VAL A 81 17.56 11.78 -0.09
CA VAL A 81 18.53 10.99 -0.82
C VAL A 81 18.78 9.72 -0.02
N LEU A 82 18.70 8.57 -0.67
CA LEU A 82 19.17 7.30 -0.13
C LEU A 82 20.61 7.10 -0.58
N THR A 83 21.52 6.91 0.37
CA THR A 83 22.96 6.73 0.09
C THR A 83 23.47 5.47 0.75
N GLY A 84 24.15 4.64 0.00
CA GLY A 84 24.81 3.45 0.52
C GLY A 84 23.90 2.30 0.93
N GLY A 85 24.53 1.21 1.25
CA GLY A 85 23.92 -0.01 1.75
C GLY A 85 24.74 -0.59 2.91
N ASN A 86 24.24 -1.62 3.59
CA ASN A 86 24.95 -2.29 4.69
C ASN A 86 25.68 -3.56 4.25
N GLY A 87 25.56 -3.95 2.98
CA GLY A 87 26.17 -5.16 2.42
C GLY A 87 25.60 -6.47 2.96
N ARG A 88 24.45 -6.44 3.65
CA ARG A 88 23.84 -7.65 4.25
C ARG A 88 22.55 -7.99 3.51
N PRO A 89 22.40 -9.22 3.00
CA PRO A 89 21.16 -9.69 2.41
C PRO A 89 20.01 -9.64 3.44
N GLY A 90 18.81 -9.21 2.97
CA GLY A 90 17.60 -9.23 3.78
C GLY A 90 17.54 -8.20 4.92
N ALA A 91 18.50 -7.28 5.01
CA ALA A 91 18.47 -6.21 6.01
C ALA A 91 18.40 -4.84 5.34
N PRO A 92 17.55 -3.92 5.80
CA PRO A 92 17.49 -2.56 5.29
C PRO A 92 18.87 -1.90 5.41
N ALA A 93 19.28 -1.20 4.35
CA ALA A 93 20.56 -0.50 4.36
C ALA A 93 20.39 0.86 5.03
N GLN A 94 20.03 1.85 4.28
CA GLN A 94 19.70 3.17 4.78
C GLN A 94 18.20 3.38 4.74
N GLN A 95 17.70 4.07 5.72
CA GLN A 95 16.30 4.50 5.77
C GLN A 95 16.21 5.98 6.11
N ASN A 96 15.24 6.65 5.53
CA ASN A 96 14.82 7.99 5.90
C ASN A 96 13.39 7.92 6.43
N THR A 97 13.13 8.60 7.55
CA THR A 97 11.80 8.64 8.16
C THR A 97 11.24 10.05 8.09
N TYR A 98 10.03 10.18 7.61
CA TYR A 98 9.27 11.42 7.53
C TYR A 98 8.04 11.32 8.41
N TRP A 99 7.87 12.31 9.27
CA TRP A 99 6.75 12.40 10.19
C TRP A 99 5.83 13.52 9.76
N PHE A 100 4.53 13.30 9.86
CA PHE A 100 3.51 14.30 9.54
C PHE A 100 2.27 14.08 10.40
N ASP A 101 1.47 15.14 10.54
CA ASP A 101 0.22 15.07 11.28
C ASP A 101 -0.95 14.91 10.31
N VAL A 102 -1.79 13.91 10.55
CA VAL A 102 -3.05 13.66 9.84
C VAL A 102 -4.17 14.34 10.63
N PRO A 103 -4.87 15.35 10.05
CA PRO A 103 -6.02 15.96 10.69
C PRO A 103 -7.19 14.99 10.82
N GLY A 104 -8.06 15.23 11.81
CA GLY A 104 -9.27 14.43 11.96
C GLY A 104 -10.26 14.60 10.80
N GLY A 105 -10.97 13.52 10.45
CA GLY A 105 -12.04 13.53 9.47
C GLY A 105 -11.57 13.50 8.01
N GLN A 106 -10.33 13.11 7.75
CA GLN A 106 -9.88 12.88 6.37
C GLN A 106 -10.54 11.59 5.83
N ARG A 107 -10.98 11.64 4.58
CA ARG A 107 -11.56 10.48 3.89
C ARG A 107 -10.48 9.48 3.50
N ASP A 108 -9.33 9.99 3.08
CA ASP A 108 -8.18 9.19 2.68
C ASP A 108 -6.85 9.91 2.98
N LEU A 109 -5.78 9.13 3.03
CA LEU A 109 -4.38 9.53 3.09
C LEU A 109 -3.65 8.85 1.93
N ASP A 110 -3.12 9.63 1.02
CA ASP A 110 -2.30 9.18 -0.11
C ASP A 110 -0.88 9.68 0.04
N ILE A 111 0.08 8.80 -0.17
CA ILE A 111 1.51 9.09 -0.21
C ILE A 111 2.05 8.68 -1.57
N SER A 112 2.70 9.60 -2.24
CA SER A 112 3.41 9.32 -3.49
C SER A 112 4.88 9.69 -3.37
N VAL A 113 5.77 8.79 -3.77
CA VAL A 113 7.22 9.02 -3.81
C VAL A 113 7.73 8.73 -5.21
N GLY A 114 8.30 9.74 -5.86
CA GLY A 114 8.95 9.62 -7.16
C GLY A 114 10.48 9.59 -6.99
N LEU A 115 11.12 8.60 -7.62
CA LEU A 115 12.57 8.43 -7.61
C LEU A 115 13.18 8.98 -8.89
N ALA A 116 14.27 9.74 -8.77
CA ALA A 116 14.83 10.52 -9.88
C ALA A 116 15.86 9.76 -10.73
N GLY A 117 16.51 8.73 -10.17
CA GLY A 117 17.62 8.02 -10.81
C GLY A 117 17.22 6.89 -11.75
N ASP A 118 18.21 6.23 -12.32
CA ASP A 118 18.05 4.93 -12.96
C ASP A 118 18.03 3.86 -11.88
N ILE A 119 16.83 3.41 -11.56
CA ILE A 119 16.63 2.47 -10.49
C ILE A 119 16.72 1.04 -11.00
N ASN A 120 17.78 0.37 -10.54
CA ASN A 120 17.86 -1.08 -10.46
C ASN A 120 18.00 -1.51 -8.98
N GLN A 121 17.33 -0.79 -8.10
CA GLN A 121 17.42 -0.98 -6.65
C GLN A 121 16.03 -1.22 -6.08
N ASN A 122 15.95 -2.17 -5.16
CA ASN A 122 14.75 -2.33 -4.37
C ASN A 122 14.66 -1.21 -3.33
N VAL A 123 13.78 -0.26 -3.54
CA VAL A 123 13.40 0.75 -2.54
C VAL A 123 12.02 0.38 -2.01
N ILE A 124 11.87 0.42 -0.71
CA ILE A 124 10.64 0.04 -0.02
C ILE A 124 10.13 1.25 0.75
N GLY A 125 8.82 1.48 0.68
CA GLY A 125 8.09 2.46 1.47
C GLY A 125 7.19 1.76 2.49
N TYR A 126 7.18 2.24 3.74
CA TYR A 126 6.25 1.79 4.79
C TYR A 126 5.49 2.98 5.33
N LEU A 127 4.18 2.92 5.28
CA LEU A 127 3.30 3.91 5.90
C LEU A 127 2.83 3.37 7.25
N VAL A 128 3.19 4.08 8.32
CA VAL A 128 3.02 3.63 9.70
C VAL A 128 2.05 4.54 10.43
N SER A 129 1.03 3.95 11.04
CA SER A 129 -0.01 4.63 11.82
C SER A 129 0.51 5.22 13.14
N PRO A 130 -0.27 6.06 13.83
CA PRO A 130 0.06 6.55 15.17
C PRO A 130 0.29 5.45 16.21
N GLU A 131 -0.37 4.30 16.08
CA GLU A 131 -0.21 3.12 16.93
C GLU A 131 1.04 2.29 16.60
N GLY A 132 1.73 2.60 15.50
CA GLY A 132 2.92 1.90 15.04
C GLY A 132 2.64 0.71 14.12
N GLU A 133 1.44 0.61 13.56
CA GLU A 133 1.07 -0.42 12.60
C GLU A 133 1.45 0.00 11.17
N ILE A 134 1.99 -0.94 10.39
CA ILE A 134 2.25 -0.74 8.97
C ILE A 134 0.94 -0.99 8.22
N LEU A 135 0.29 0.08 7.77
CA LEU A 135 -1.00 0.00 7.07
C LEU A 135 -0.86 0.01 5.54
N SER A 136 0.30 0.39 5.02
CA SER A 136 0.59 0.31 3.60
C SER A 136 2.08 0.08 3.37
N GLN A 137 2.39 -0.76 2.40
CA GLN A 137 3.77 -1.04 1.97
C GLN A 137 3.84 -1.01 0.46
N ALA A 138 4.87 -0.40 -0.08
CA ALA A 138 5.17 -0.37 -1.50
C ALA A 138 6.62 -0.73 -1.77
N SER A 139 6.89 -1.32 -2.94
CA SER A 139 8.24 -1.64 -3.41
C SER A 139 8.42 -1.19 -4.85
N THR A 140 9.63 -0.77 -5.19
CA THR A 140 9.98 -0.48 -6.59
C THR A 140 10.11 -1.73 -7.45
N VAL A 141 10.19 -2.91 -6.85
CA VAL A 141 10.22 -4.18 -7.60
C VAL A 141 8.84 -4.50 -8.14
N GLN A 142 8.69 -4.50 -9.46
CA GLN A 142 7.43 -4.82 -10.14
C GLN A 142 7.29 -6.29 -10.50
N SER A 143 8.39 -6.95 -10.83
CA SER A 143 8.38 -8.37 -11.18
C SER A 143 9.68 -9.06 -10.77
N VAL A 144 9.59 -10.34 -10.51
CA VAL A 144 10.70 -11.23 -10.18
C VAL A 144 10.70 -12.44 -11.11
N ASP A 145 11.86 -13.07 -11.27
CA ASP A 145 11.99 -14.34 -11.96
C ASP A 145 11.65 -15.54 -11.04
N ALA A 146 11.82 -16.75 -11.55
CA ALA A 146 11.56 -17.98 -10.81
C ALA A 146 12.49 -18.19 -9.58
N ASN A 147 13.55 -17.40 -9.46
CA ASN A 147 14.49 -17.42 -8.32
C ASN A 147 14.28 -16.23 -7.38
N ASN A 148 13.16 -15.51 -7.48
CA ASN A 148 12.86 -14.27 -6.76
C ASN A 148 13.84 -13.12 -7.04
N ALA A 149 14.58 -13.17 -8.16
CA ALA A 149 15.42 -12.06 -8.56
C ALA A 149 14.60 -10.99 -9.31
N PRO A 150 14.71 -9.71 -8.94
CA PRO A 150 13.94 -8.65 -9.60
C PRO A 150 14.26 -8.55 -11.09
N THR A 151 13.22 -8.50 -11.92
CA THR A 151 13.31 -8.39 -13.39
C THR A 151 12.77 -7.06 -13.93
N ALA A 152 11.95 -6.36 -13.17
CA ALA A 152 11.49 -5.03 -13.52
C ALA A 152 11.32 -4.15 -12.26
N TYR A 153 11.54 -2.86 -12.45
CA TYR A 153 11.41 -1.85 -11.41
C TYR A 153 10.52 -0.69 -11.86
N THR A 154 9.79 -0.09 -10.92
CA THR A 154 9.14 1.21 -11.08
C THR A 154 9.95 2.30 -10.41
N LYS A 155 9.73 3.55 -10.82
CA LYS A 155 10.29 4.74 -10.16
C LYS A 155 9.35 5.39 -9.15
N ALA A 156 8.26 4.72 -8.82
CA ALA A 156 7.25 5.24 -7.91
C ALA A 156 6.98 4.28 -6.76
N LEU A 157 6.77 4.85 -5.57
CA LEU A 157 6.16 4.18 -4.43
C LEU A 157 4.84 4.91 -4.12
N GLN A 158 3.80 4.16 -3.89
CA GLN A 158 2.49 4.70 -3.49
C GLN A 158 2.02 3.97 -2.25
N GLY A 159 1.47 4.73 -1.30
CA GLY A 159 0.84 4.21 -0.11
C GLY A 159 -0.50 4.90 0.09
N TYR A 160 -1.53 4.12 0.39
CA TYR A 160 -2.89 4.60 0.55
C TYR A 160 -3.53 4.02 1.81
N VAL A 161 -4.26 4.87 2.53
CA VAL A 161 -5.07 4.44 3.68
C VAL A 161 -6.41 5.17 3.62
N ARG A 162 -7.49 4.38 3.59
CA ARG A 162 -8.86 4.87 3.67
C ARG A 162 -9.23 5.18 5.12
N ALA A 163 -9.95 6.30 5.33
CA ALA A 163 -10.39 6.76 6.65
C ALA A 163 -9.28 6.76 7.72
N PRO A 164 -8.12 7.41 7.43
CA PRO A 164 -7.00 7.39 8.34
C PRO A 164 -7.37 8.01 9.69
N GLU A 165 -6.91 7.40 10.76
CA GLU A 165 -7.06 7.99 12.07
C GLU A 165 -6.25 9.29 12.20
N SER A 166 -6.73 10.21 12.99
CA SER A 166 -6.01 11.47 13.26
C SER A 166 -4.84 11.22 14.18
N GLY A 167 -3.70 11.85 13.90
CA GLY A 167 -2.52 11.73 14.75
C GLY A 167 -1.22 11.84 13.98
N ARG A 168 -0.15 11.39 14.64
CA ARG A 168 1.22 11.45 14.10
C ARG A 168 1.56 10.18 13.34
N TRP A 169 1.61 10.29 12.03
CA TRP A 169 2.01 9.21 11.11
C TRP A 169 3.47 9.31 10.72
N SER A 170 4.04 8.22 10.23
CA SER A 170 5.36 8.24 9.62
C SER A 170 5.42 7.46 8.31
N LEU A 171 6.22 7.96 7.39
CA LEU A 171 6.65 7.28 6.19
C LEU A 171 8.12 6.90 6.34
N VAL A 172 8.44 5.64 6.19
CA VAL A 172 9.81 5.15 6.13
C VAL A 172 10.14 4.78 4.68
N VAL A 173 11.19 5.38 4.13
CA VAL A 173 11.72 5.04 2.80
C VAL A 173 13.07 4.37 3.01
N ALA A 174 13.22 3.13 2.55
CA ALA A 174 14.39 2.31 2.81
C ALA A 174 14.92 1.62 1.56
N VAL A 175 16.22 1.36 1.52
CA VAL A 175 16.84 0.49 0.50
C VAL A 175 16.73 -0.96 0.97
N GLY A 176 16.03 -1.79 0.20
CA GLY A 176 15.83 -3.21 0.50
C GLY A 176 16.92 -4.14 -0.03
N ASN A 177 17.75 -3.67 -0.96
CA ASN A 177 18.83 -4.49 -1.53
C ASN A 177 20.09 -4.51 -0.65
N PRO A 178 20.79 -5.65 -0.60
CA PRO A 178 22.11 -5.71 -0.01
C PRO A 178 23.12 -5.03 -0.95
N VAL A 179 23.24 -3.71 -0.87
CA VAL A 179 24.20 -2.97 -1.67
C VAL A 179 25.49 -2.81 -0.89
N SER A 180 26.59 -3.19 -1.47
CA SER A 180 27.90 -2.95 -0.89
C SER A 180 28.40 -1.55 -1.24
N GLY A 181 28.69 -0.76 -0.20
CA GLY A 181 29.42 0.50 -0.34
C GLY A 181 28.60 1.73 -0.69
N SER A 182 29.29 2.80 -1.05
CA SER A 182 28.78 4.15 -1.25
C SER A 182 28.17 4.41 -2.64
N ALA A 183 27.80 3.37 -3.36
CA ALA A 183 27.45 3.49 -4.77
C ALA A 183 26.05 4.00 -5.06
N ILE A 184 25.18 4.10 -4.04
CA ILE A 184 23.81 4.58 -4.24
C ILE A 184 23.73 6.05 -3.84
N GLN A 185 23.21 6.86 -4.74
CA GLN A 185 22.69 8.20 -4.47
C GLN A 185 21.35 8.34 -5.16
N GLU A 186 20.33 7.74 -4.56
CA GLU A 186 18.99 7.79 -5.11
C GLU A 186 18.24 8.99 -4.55
N HIS A 187 18.06 10.00 -5.38
CA HIS A 187 17.26 11.18 -5.07
C HIS A 187 15.78 10.87 -5.25
N TYR A 188 14.98 11.32 -4.33
CA TYR A 188 13.52 11.19 -4.43
C TYR A 188 12.82 12.42 -3.89
N SER A 189 11.61 12.61 -4.33
CA SER A 189 10.65 13.58 -3.80
C SER A 189 9.31 12.89 -3.57
N GLY A 190 8.55 13.38 -2.59
CA GLY A 190 7.26 12.80 -2.30
C GLY A 190 6.25 13.83 -1.84
N THR A 191 5.01 13.41 -1.85
CA THR A 191 3.85 14.16 -1.40
C THR A 191 3.06 13.38 -0.38
N VAL A 192 2.51 14.08 0.60
CA VAL A 192 1.43 13.62 1.46
C VAL A 192 0.19 14.35 1.00
N THR A 193 -0.87 13.65 0.66
CA THR A 193 -2.12 14.24 0.17
C THR A 193 -3.29 13.68 0.98
N PHE A 194 -4.28 14.51 1.27
CA PHE A 194 -5.51 14.09 1.90
C PHE A 194 -6.67 14.33 0.93
N ASN A 195 -7.66 13.44 0.95
CA ASN A 195 -8.85 13.54 0.11
C ASN A 195 -8.46 13.70 -1.37
N LYS A 196 -7.69 12.72 -1.88
CA LYS A 196 -7.04 12.71 -3.20
C LYS A 196 -7.96 13.04 -4.37
N VAL A 197 -9.25 12.84 -4.19
CA VAL A 197 -10.24 13.08 -5.23
C VAL A 197 -11.47 13.79 -4.69
N ASP A 198 -11.95 14.79 -5.44
CA ASP A 198 -13.29 15.33 -5.28
C ASP A 198 -14.20 14.78 -6.37
N VAL A 199 -15.34 14.22 -5.97
CA VAL A 199 -16.29 13.58 -6.89
C VAL A 199 -17.63 14.26 -6.82
N THR A 200 -18.16 14.58 -7.99
CA THR A 200 -19.55 15.01 -8.16
C THR A 200 -20.29 14.06 -9.08
N SER A 201 -21.57 13.88 -8.85
CA SER A 201 -22.41 13.03 -9.69
C SER A 201 -23.67 13.74 -10.16
N ALA A 202 -24.10 13.39 -11.35
CA ALA A 202 -25.37 13.87 -11.92
C ALA A 202 -26.19 12.69 -12.44
N ASN A 203 -27.49 12.73 -12.16
CA ASN A 203 -28.48 11.73 -12.61
C ASN A 203 -28.27 10.30 -12.04
N VAL A 204 -27.45 10.12 -11.01
CA VAL A 204 -27.39 8.84 -10.29
C VAL A 204 -28.74 8.64 -9.59
N PRO A 205 -29.45 7.51 -9.83
CA PRO A 205 -30.70 7.24 -9.14
C PRO A 205 -30.41 7.02 -7.65
N ASN A 206 -31.04 7.80 -6.77
CA ASN A 206 -30.76 7.76 -5.34
C ASN A 206 -32.01 7.73 -4.46
N SER A 207 -33.14 7.27 -4.99
CA SER A 207 -34.41 7.22 -4.27
C SER A 207 -35.23 5.98 -4.60
N THR A 208 -35.90 5.42 -3.59
CA THR A 208 -36.86 4.33 -3.78
C THR A 208 -38.06 4.73 -4.67
N LEU A 209 -38.28 6.04 -4.84
CA LEU A 209 -39.33 6.58 -5.73
C LEU A 209 -38.84 6.72 -7.19
N THR A 210 -37.54 6.66 -7.42
CA THR A 210 -37.00 6.67 -8.78
C THR A 210 -37.31 5.35 -9.46
N THR A 211 -38.00 5.41 -10.60
CA THR A 211 -38.35 4.21 -11.38
C THR A 211 -37.54 4.18 -12.69
N LEU A 212 -36.76 3.12 -12.88
CA LEU A 212 -36.04 2.87 -14.12
C LEU A 212 -36.69 1.73 -14.91
N PRO A 213 -37.04 1.93 -16.20
CA PRO A 213 -37.70 0.89 -16.99
C PRO A 213 -36.80 -0.33 -17.21
N ALA A 214 -37.33 -1.54 -17.04
CA ALA A 214 -36.63 -2.79 -17.29
C ALA A 214 -36.06 -2.84 -18.70
N GLY A 215 -34.79 -3.25 -18.84
CA GLY A 215 -34.07 -3.37 -20.09
C GLY A 215 -33.80 -2.07 -20.85
N LYS A 216 -34.10 -0.92 -20.26
CA LYS A 216 -33.84 0.38 -20.86
C LYS A 216 -32.62 1.04 -20.21
N PRO A 217 -31.61 1.44 -21.00
CA PRO A 217 -30.45 2.13 -20.45
C PRO A 217 -30.81 3.54 -19.97
N THR A 218 -30.30 3.89 -18.79
CA THR A 218 -30.36 5.24 -18.21
C THR A 218 -28.97 5.65 -17.82
N THR A 219 -28.52 6.83 -18.21
CA THR A 219 -27.15 7.28 -17.99
C THR A 219 -27.03 8.26 -16.81
N ALA A 220 -25.96 8.13 -16.07
CA ALA A 220 -25.49 9.08 -15.09
C ALA A 220 -24.06 9.52 -15.42
N THR A 221 -23.64 10.63 -14.85
CA THR A 221 -22.30 11.17 -15.05
C THR A 221 -21.60 11.29 -13.71
N ILE A 222 -20.37 10.78 -13.62
CA ILE A 222 -19.46 10.96 -12.51
C ILE A 222 -18.33 11.87 -12.98
N THR A 223 -18.13 12.98 -12.30
CA THR A 223 -16.99 13.88 -12.55
C THR A 223 -16.01 13.74 -11.39
N VAL A 224 -14.79 13.38 -11.74
CA VAL A 224 -13.67 13.21 -10.81
C VAL A 224 -12.77 14.42 -10.98
N HIS A 225 -12.46 15.12 -9.90
CA HIS A 225 -11.44 16.17 -9.86
C HIS A 225 -10.22 15.63 -9.14
N ASN A 226 -9.10 15.49 -9.85
CA ASN A 226 -7.85 15.03 -9.27
C ASN A 226 -7.23 16.14 -8.41
N THR A 227 -7.29 16.01 -7.09
CA THR A 227 -6.67 16.94 -6.15
C THR A 227 -5.25 16.55 -5.77
N GLY A 228 -4.75 15.42 -6.31
CA GLY A 228 -3.39 14.93 -6.13
C GLY A 228 -2.34 15.80 -6.81
N ALA A 229 -1.09 15.50 -6.56
CA ALA A 229 0.06 16.27 -7.07
C ALA A 229 0.56 15.78 -8.44
N ALA A 230 0.07 14.66 -8.94
CA ALA A 230 0.44 14.04 -10.22
C ALA A 230 -0.81 13.65 -11.02
N ALA A 231 -0.63 13.37 -12.31
CA ALA A 231 -1.67 12.74 -13.12
C ALA A 231 -2.02 11.37 -12.56
N ASP A 232 -3.30 11.02 -12.62
CA ASP A 232 -3.81 9.74 -12.13
C ASP A 232 -4.96 9.24 -13.01
N SER A 233 -5.27 7.95 -12.89
CA SER A 233 -6.26 7.26 -13.71
C SER A 233 -7.38 6.70 -12.84
N PHE A 234 -8.62 7.02 -13.19
CA PHE A 234 -9.81 6.72 -12.38
C PHE A 234 -10.80 5.84 -13.13
N PHE A 235 -11.51 5.00 -12.40
CA PHE A 235 -12.59 4.18 -12.94
C PHE A 235 -13.75 4.06 -11.94
N VAL A 236 -14.84 3.44 -12.39
CA VAL A 236 -16.02 3.19 -11.54
C VAL A 236 -16.23 1.69 -11.43
N ASP A 237 -16.23 1.21 -10.20
CA ASP A 237 -16.61 -0.14 -9.78
C ASP A 237 -18.06 -0.12 -9.23
N ALA A 238 -18.95 -0.89 -9.83
CA ALA A 238 -20.35 -0.94 -9.44
C ALA A 238 -20.68 -2.22 -8.67
N ARG A 239 -21.08 -2.07 -7.41
CA ARG A 239 -21.38 -3.20 -6.53
C ARG A 239 -22.80 -3.18 -6.00
N THR A 240 -23.36 -4.37 -5.84
CA THR A 240 -24.58 -4.56 -5.05
C THR A 240 -24.24 -4.58 -3.56
N ASN A 241 -25.25 -4.39 -2.69
CA ASN A 241 -25.03 -4.54 -1.24
C ASN A 241 -24.96 -6.01 -0.79
N ALA A 242 -25.24 -6.95 -1.68
CA ALA A 242 -25.18 -8.38 -1.36
C ALA A 242 -23.75 -8.90 -1.54
N VAL A 243 -23.27 -9.66 -0.56
CA VAL A 243 -21.99 -10.37 -0.64
C VAL A 243 -22.16 -11.73 -1.30
N SER A 244 -21.15 -12.18 -2.01
CA SER A 244 -21.11 -13.46 -2.68
C SER A 244 -19.69 -14.02 -2.77
N ASN A 245 -19.60 -15.32 -2.97
CA ASN A 245 -18.33 -15.97 -3.27
C ASN A 245 -18.00 -15.78 -4.75
N VAL A 246 -16.88 -15.20 -5.03
CA VAL A 246 -16.40 -14.93 -6.38
C VAL A 246 -15.06 -15.64 -6.58
N GLN A 247 -15.01 -16.51 -7.60
CA GLN A 247 -13.75 -17.15 -7.97
C GLN A 247 -12.87 -16.17 -8.73
N LEU A 248 -11.66 -15.95 -8.22
CA LEU A 248 -10.69 -15.07 -8.87
C LEU A 248 -10.00 -15.77 -10.03
N THR A 249 -9.70 -15.01 -11.08
CA THR A 249 -8.93 -15.50 -12.22
C THR A 249 -7.44 -15.35 -11.90
N PRO A 250 -6.63 -16.42 -12.01
CA PRO A 250 -5.20 -16.32 -11.78
C PRO A 250 -4.51 -15.51 -12.88
N GLY A 251 -3.50 -14.73 -12.52
CA GLY A 251 -2.64 -14.02 -13.49
C GLY A 251 -1.78 -14.96 -14.33
N ASN A 252 -1.47 -16.17 -13.81
CA ASN A 252 -0.83 -17.28 -14.51
C ASN A 252 -1.73 -18.50 -14.46
N SER A 253 -1.41 -19.54 -15.25
CA SER A 253 -2.14 -20.80 -15.13
C SER A 253 -1.99 -21.37 -13.71
N ALA A 254 -3.12 -21.63 -13.05
CA ALA A 254 -3.17 -22.25 -11.73
C ALA A 254 -3.43 -23.76 -11.79
N ALA A 255 -3.49 -24.34 -12.97
CA ALA A 255 -3.71 -25.77 -13.19
C ALA A 255 -2.41 -26.49 -13.52
N ASN A 256 -2.18 -27.64 -12.86
CA ASN A 256 -0.98 -28.47 -13.04
C ASN A 256 0.34 -27.72 -12.86
N VAL A 257 0.40 -26.76 -11.92
CA VAL A 257 1.65 -26.09 -11.58
C VAL A 257 2.64 -27.08 -10.99
N THR A 258 3.89 -27.00 -11.38
CA THR A 258 4.94 -27.91 -10.86
C THR A 258 5.41 -27.42 -9.50
N LEU A 259 5.40 -28.30 -8.51
CA LEU A 259 5.97 -28.07 -7.19
C LEU A 259 7.47 -28.34 -7.21
N ALA A 260 8.30 -27.31 -6.95
CA ALA A 260 9.75 -27.47 -7.02
C ALA A 260 10.53 -26.54 -6.04
N PRO A 261 10.49 -26.76 -4.73
CA PRO A 261 9.46 -27.41 -3.90
C PRO A 261 8.15 -26.59 -3.77
N THR A 262 8.21 -25.28 -4.04
CA THR A 262 7.10 -24.33 -3.92
C THR A 262 6.61 -23.91 -5.30
N ALA A 263 5.33 -23.72 -5.47
CA ALA A 263 4.71 -23.07 -6.61
C ALA A 263 3.85 -21.89 -6.15
N GLN A 264 4.00 -20.75 -6.80
CA GLN A 264 3.26 -19.52 -6.50
C GLN A 264 2.39 -19.12 -7.69
N THR A 265 1.15 -18.77 -7.41
CA THR A 265 0.23 -18.24 -8.43
C THR A 265 -0.34 -16.91 -7.96
N PRO A 266 -0.13 -15.82 -8.73
CA PRO A 266 -0.68 -14.52 -8.41
C PRO A 266 -2.17 -14.43 -8.78
N PHE A 267 -2.94 -13.80 -7.90
CA PHE A 267 -4.32 -13.39 -8.10
C PHE A 267 -4.45 -11.90 -7.78
N VAL A 268 -5.43 -11.24 -8.36
CA VAL A 268 -5.78 -9.86 -7.99
C VAL A 268 -7.08 -9.91 -7.19
N VAL A 269 -7.00 -9.46 -5.94
CA VAL A 269 -8.13 -9.40 -5.01
C VAL A 269 -8.80 -8.03 -5.16
N PRO A 270 -10.12 -7.99 -5.43
CA PRO A 270 -10.84 -6.73 -5.57
C PRO A 270 -11.07 -6.04 -4.23
N THR A 271 -11.36 -4.74 -4.29
CA THR A 271 -11.88 -3.97 -3.16
C THR A 271 -13.15 -4.61 -2.59
N GLU A 272 -13.54 -4.23 -1.37
CA GLU A 272 -14.76 -4.73 -0.69
C GLU A 272 -14.76 -6.26 -0.47
N THR A 273 -13.56 -6.86 -0.30
CA THR A 273 -13.40 -8.28 0.01
C THR A 273 -13.31 -8.47 1.52
N ASP A 274 -14.18 -9.33 2.07
CA ASP A 274 -14.25 -9.62 3.51
C ASP A 274 -13.36 -10.81 3.91
N SER A 275 -13.20 -11.78 3.01
CA SER A 275 -12.38 -12.96 3.25
C SER A 275 -11.88 -13.62 1.97
N LEU A 276 -10.79 -14.38 2.10
CA LEU A 276 -10.21 -15.19 1.04
C LEU A 276 -10.18 -16.67 1.45
N ILE A 277 -10.43 -17.54 0.50
CA ILE A 277 -10.29 -18.99 0.66
C ILE A 277 -9.42 -19.50 -0.48
N GLY A 278 -8.17 -19.85 -0.16
CA GLY A 278 -7.23 -20.51 -1.07
C GLY A 278 -7.36 -22.03 -0.94
N VAL A 279 -7.51 -22.71 -2.06
CA VAL A 279 -7.58 -24.17 -2.13
C VAL A 279 -6.47 -24.66 -3.03
N THR A 280 -5.61 -25.52 -2.49
CA THR A 280 -4.56 -26.23 -3.22
C THR A 280 -4.90 -27.71 -3.26
N SER A 281 -4.90 -28.32 -4.45
CA SER A 281 -5.13 -29.75 -4.64
C SER A 281 -3.94 -30.35 -5.38
N GLY A 282 -3.13 -31.13 -4.68
CA GLY A 282 -1.87 -31.72 -5.17
C GLY A 282 -1.96 -33.12 -5.64
N SER A 283 -1.03 -33.55 -6.49
CA SER A 283 -0.77 -34.96 -6.82
C SER A 283 -0.02 -35.68 -5.68
N ILE A 284 0.56 -34.92 -4.76
CA ILE A 284 1.29 -35.32 -3.55
C ILE A 284 0.77 -34.49 -2.36
N PRO A 285 1.12 -34.82 -1.10
CA PRO A 285 0.78 -33.99 0.04
C PRO A 285 1.28 -32.57 -0.11
N VAL A 286 0.41 -31.59 0.11
CA VAL A 286 0.70 -30.15 -0.05
C VAL A 286 0.28 -29.38 1.18
N SER A 287 0.97 -28.26 1.45
CA SER A 287 0.45 -27.13 2.21
C SER A 287 -0.02 -26.02 1.29
N SER A 288 -0.61 -24.99 1.84
CA SER A 288 -1.14 -23.84 1.09
C SER A 288 -0.95 -22.56 1.89
N ASP A 289 -0.43 -21.52 1.27
CA ASP A 289 -0.23 -20.23 1.89
C ASP A 289 -0.86 -19.11 1.11
N LEU A 290 -1.43 -18.14 1.83
CA LEU A 290 -1.87 -16.86 1.30
C LEU A 290 -0.90 -15.79 1.74
N ALA A 291 -0.25 -15.14 0.79
CA ALA A 291 0.67 -14.04 1.03
C ALA A 291 0.28 -12.81 0.21
N ALA A 292 0.16 -11.66 0.87
CA ALA A 292 -0.08 -10.40 0.19
C ALA A 292 1.23 -9.78 -0.30
N ASN A 293 1.19 -9.20 -1.47
CA ASN A 293 2.33 -8.42 -2.00
C ASN A 293 2.53 -7.09 -1.26
N SER A 294 1.58 -6.72 -0.39
CA SER A 294 1.54 -5.46 0.38
C SER A 294 2.02 -5.58 1.82
N GLY A 295 2.50 -6.76 2.25
CA GLY A 295 2.96 -6.98 3.63
C GLY A 295 1.88 -7.43 4.61
N GLU A 296 0.68 -7.77 4.13
CA GLU A 296 -0.35 -8.42 4.94
C GLU A 296 0.16 -9.75 5.53
N PRO A 297 -0.33 -10.18 6.68
CA PRO A 297 0.13 -11.40 7.31
C PRO A 297 -0.05 -12.62 6.40
N GLU A 298 0.96 -13.44 6.32
CA GLU A 298 0.84 -14.76 5.69
C GLU A 298 -0.10 -15.66 6.48
N VAL A 299 -0.94 -16.38 5.77
CA VAL A 299 -1.86 -17.36 6.37
C VAL A 299 -1.51 -18.75 5.84
N LEU A 300 -1.08 -19.60 6.77
CA LEU A 300 -0.79 -21.00 6.51
C LEU A 300 -2.07 -21.84 6.48
N GLY A 301 -2.29 -22.53 5.40
CA GLY A 301 -3.34 -23.53 5.26
C GLY A 301 -2.88 -24.91 5.72
N ALA A 302 -3.60 -25.51 6.65
CA ALA A 302 -3.30 -26.85 7.12
C ALA A 302 -3.50 -27.89 6.01
N PRO A 303 -2.57 -28.86 5.87
CA PRO A 303 -2.78 -30.00 5.00
C PRO A 303 -3.99 -30.83 5.46
N GLY A 304 -4.85 -31.15 4.51
CA GLY A 304 -6.04 -31.97 4.72
C GLY A 304 -5.95 -33.34 4.04
N PRO A 305 -6.97 -34.19 4.19
CA PRO A 305 -7.01 -35.49 3.55
C PRO A 305 -7.08 -35.35 2.01
N GLY A 306 -6.51 -36.29 1.29
CA GLY A 306 -6.56 -36.33 -0.16
C GLY A 306 -5.66 -35.36 -0.88
N ASN A 307 -4.53 -34.95 -0.25
CA ASN A 307 -3.59 -33.97 -0.80
C ASN A 307 -4.23 -32.62 -1.08
N ILE A 308 -5.18 -32.20 -0.26
CA ILE A 308 -5.84 -30.90 -0.35
C ILE A 308 -5.40 -30.07 0.86
N ALA A 309 -5.04 -28.83 0.61
CA ALA A 309 -4.79 -27.83 1.66
C ALA A 309 -5.72 -26.62 1.44
N VAL A 310 -6.15 -26.01 2.54
CA VAL A 310 -7.03 -24.84 2.51
C VAL A 310 -6.44 -23.76 3.42
N ALA A 311 -6.16 -22.60 2.85
CA ALA A 311 -5.80 -21.40 3.57
C ALA A 311 -7.01 -20.45 3.60
N THR A 312 -7.36 -19.92 4.79
CA THR A 312 -8.50 -19.01 4.93
C THR A 312 -8.05 -17.75 5.67
N LEU A 313 -8.28 -16.61 5.06
CA LEU A 313 -8.09 -15.29 5.68
C LEU A 313 -9.46 -14.65 5.88
N SER A 314 -9.75 -14.23 7.11
CA SER A 314 -10.94 -13.47 7.48
C SER A 314 -10.51 -12.27 8.31
N ALA A 315 -10.13 -11.21 7.65
CA ALA A 315 -9.73 -9.96 8.27
C ALA A 315 -10.30 -8.79 7.44
N PRO A 316 -11.61 -8.48 7.60
CA PRO A 316 -12.25 -7.44 6.82
C PRO A 316 -11.79 -6.03 7.24
N PRO A 317 -11.52 -5.15 6.25
CA PRO A 317 -11.42 -5.49 4.83
C PRO A 317 -10.09 -6.18 4.52
N VAL A 318 -10.13 -7.19 3.65
CA VAL A 318 -8.91 -7.78 3.08
C VAL A 318 -8.30 -6.77 2.12
N GLY A 319 -6.99 -6.53 2.24
CA GLY A 319 -6.28 -5.62 1.34
C GLY A 319 -6.45 -6.01 -0.13
N GLN A 320 -6.83 -5.04 -0.97
CA GLN A 320 -6.97 -5.23 -2.41
C GLN A 320 -5.61 -5.36 -3.09
N GLY A 321 -5.62 -5.87 -4.32
CA GLY A 321 -4.45 -5.96 -5.17
C GLY A 321 -3.88 -7.36 -5.28
N LYS A 322 -2.58 -7.47 -5.50
CA LYS A 322 -1.93 -8.73 -5.80
C LYS A 322 -1.74 -9.59 -4.55
N TRP A 323 -2.30 -10.77 -4.59
CA TRP A 323 -2.08 -11.84 -3.62
C TRP A 323 -1.44 -13.04 -4.29
N LEU A 324 -0.63 -13.79 -3.53
CA LEU A 324 -0.02 -15.04 -3.95
C LEU A 324 -0.72 -16.18 -3.21
N LEU A 325 -1.17 -17.19 -3.95
CA LEU A 325 -1.50 -18.48 -3.40
C LEU A 325 -0.32 -19.39 -3.67
N GLU A 326 0.33 -19.84 -2.59
CA GLU A 326 1.49 -20.72 -2.65
C GLU A 326 1.08 -22.14 -2.34
N ALA A 327 1.72 -23.09 -2.98
CA ALA A 327 1.58 -24.50 -2.73
C ALA A 327 2.97 -25.10 -2.48
N ASP A 328 3.17 -25.72 -1.33
CA ASP A 328 4.42 -26.37 -0.97
C ASP A 328 4.28 -27.88 -0.98
N ASP A 329 5.30 -28.55 -1.46
CA ASP A 329 5.47 -29.99 -1.33
C ASP A 329 5.88 -30.32 0.11
N ILE A 330 5.00 -30.98 0.84
CA ILE A 330 5.24 -31.48 2.21
C ILE A 330 5.32 -33.00 2.27
N GLY A 331 5.39 -33.64 1.11
CA GLY A 331 5.62 -35.08 1.01
C GLY A 331 6.97 -35.50 1.57
N PRO A 332 7.16 -36.77 1.88
CA PRO A 332 8.47 -37.27 2.27
C PRO A 332 9.46 -36.98 1.14
N PHE A 333 10.61 -36.42 1.47
CA PHE A 333 11.71 -36.26 0.54
C PHE A 333 12.03 -37.60 -0.10
N ASP A 334 11.59 -37.82 -1.34
CA ASP A 334 12.01 -38.96 -2.04
C ASP A 334 13.36 -38.71 -2.72
N ALA A 335 14.27 -39.66 -2.62
CA ALA A 335 15.59 -39.59 -3.23
C ALA A 335 15.54 -39.53 -4.77
N THR A 336 14.38 -39.63 -5.38
CA THR A 336 14.20 -39.64 -6.84
C THR A 336 13.99 -38.25 -7.40
N GLY A 337 13.73 -37.23 -6.56
CA GLY A 337 13.50 -35.85 -6.99
C GLY A 337 12.23 -35.71 -7.85
N ALA A 338 11.27 -36.62 -7.70
CA ALA A 338 9.98 -36.54 -8.40
C ALA A 338 9.24 -35.28 -7.95
N LYS A 339 8.89 -34.43 -8.91
CA LYS A 339 8.16 -33.20 -8.66
C LYS A 339 6.67 -33.47 -8.72
N GLY A 340 5.96 -33.08 -7.69
CA GLY A 340 4.50 -33.07 -7.70
C GLY A 340 3.93 -31.97 -8.59
N THR A 341 2.64 -32.00 -8.80
CA THR A 341 1.87 -30.91 -9.42
C THR A 341 0.69 -30.56 -8.54
N ALA A 342 0.23 -29.33 -8.63
CA ALA A 342 -0.95 -28.85 -7.90
C ALA A 342 -1.86 -27.99 -8.78
N ASN A 343 -3.15 -27.97 -8.39
CA ASN A 343 -4.12 -27.00 -8.88
C ASN A 343 -4.42 -26.01 -7.75
N LEU A 344 -4.39 -24.73 -8.06
CA LEU A 344 -4.64 -23.66 -7.11
C LEU A 344 -5.90 -22.90 -7.49
N ALA A 345 -6.76 -22.61 -6.52
CA ALA A 345 -7.97 -21.81 -6.70
C ALA A 345 -8.10 -20.82 -5.54
N LEU A 346 -8.44 -19.59 -5.85
CA LEU A 346 -8.70 -18.53 -4.86
C LEU A 346 -10.11 -18.00 -5.01
N VAL A 347 -10.87 -17.99 -3.91
CA VAL A 347 -12.23 -17.49 -3.84
C VAL A 347 -12.24 -16.30 -2.88
N ALA A 348 -12.77 -15.16 -3.35
CA ALA A 348 -13.03 -13.99 -2.54
C ALA A 348 -14.51 -13.95 -2.11
N HIS A 349 -14.76 -13.70 -0.83
CA HIS A 349 -16.08 -13.34 -0.33
C HIS A 349 -16.15 -11.81 -0.35
N THR A 350 -16.89 -11.26 -1.32
CA THR A 350 -16.89 -9.82 -1.63
C THR A 350 -18.27 -9.34 -2.00
N LYS A 351 -18.50 -8.02 -1.97
CA LYS A 351 -19.71 -7.43 -2.53
C LYS A 351 -19.86 -7.79 -4.00
N GLY A 352 -21.03 -8.24 -4.39
CA GLY A 352 -21.30 -8.70 -5.76
C GLY A 352 -21.19 -7.58 -6.79
N PHE A 353 -20.55 -7.84 -7.93
CA PHE A 353 -20.55 -6.91 -9.07
C PHE A 353 -21.96 -6.72 -9.61
N ASP A 354 -22.39 -5.47 -9.84
CA ASP A 354 -23.71 -5.21 -10.41
C ASP A 354 -23.67 -5.29 -11.94
N ALA A 355 -24.11 -6.42 -12.48
CA ALA A 355 -24.16 -6.64 -13.92
C ALA A 355 -25.15 -5.73 -14.67
N ALA A 356 -26.06 -5.04 -13.97
CA ALA A 356 -26.98 -4.07 -14.55
C ALA A 356 -26.36 -2.69 -14.70
N VAL A 357 -25.16 -2.47 -14.19
CA VAL A 357 -24.43 -1.21 -14.24
C VAL A 357 -23.13 -1.40 -15.01
N THR A 358 -22.89 -0.52 -15.97
CA THR A 358 -21.65 -0.48 -16.76
C THR A 358 -21.11 0.95 -16.80
N SER A 359 -19.80 1.10 -16.97
CA SER A 359 -19.16 2.41 -17.13
C SER A 359 -18.36 2.51 -18.44
N THR A 360 -18.08 3.72 -18.87
CA THR A 360 -17.20 3.97 -20.05
C THR A 360 -15.75 3.56 -19.78
N THR A 361 -15.35 3.42 -18.52
CA THR A 361 -14.00 3.00 -18.13
C THR A 361 -13.84 1.47 -18.14
N GLY A 362 -14.94 0.71 -18.14
CA GLY A 362 -14.88 -0.66 -17.67
C GLY A 362 -14.60 -0.72 -16.17
N ASP A 363 -14.27 -1.90 -15.68
CA ASP A 363 -14.04 -2.15 -14.27
C ASP A 363 -12.82 -3.11 -14.14
N GLN A 364 -11.78 -2.64 -13.48
CA GLN A 364 -10.54 -3.40 -13.29
C GLN A 364 -10.80 -4.68 -12.47
N TRP A 365 -11.60 -4.57 -11.43
CA TRP A 365 -11.88 -5.69 -10.52
C TRP A 365 -12.76 -6.75 -11.18
N LEU A 366 -13.78 -6.33 -11.92
CA LEU A 366 -14.61 -7.25 -12.68
C LEU A 366 -13.79 -8.05 -13.69
N ALA A 367 -12.77 -7.44 -14.29
CA ALA A 367 -11.88 -8.11 -15.24
C ALA A 367 -11.06 -9.25 -14.58
N THR A 368 -10.83 -9.18 -13.25
CA THR A 368 -10.13 -10.25 -12.53
C THR A 368 -10.98 -11.51 -12.29
N VAL A 369 -12.30 -11.41 -12.42
CA VAL A 369 -13.24 -12.50 -12.14
C VAL A 369 -14.02 -12.95 -13.38
N LYS A 370 -14.02 -12.17 -14.45
CA LYS A 370 -14.82 -12.42 -15.65
C LYS A 370 -14.02 -12.14 -16.93
N ALA A 371 -13.58 -13.17 -17.60
CA ALA A 371 -12.82 -13.09 -18.86
C ALA A 371 -13.56 -12.31 -19.98
N THR A 372 -14.89 -12.18 -19.90
CA THR A 372 -15.74 -11.44 -20.86
C THR A 372 -16.13 -10.05 -20.37
N ALA A 373 -15.45 -9.52 -19.35
CA ALA A 373 -15.67 -8.16 -18.90
C ALA A 373 -15.38 -7.16 -20.03
N PRO A 374 -16.06 -6.00 -20.07
CA PRO A 374 -15.70 -4.91 -20.96
C PRO A 374 -14.22 -4.55 -20.83
N SER A 375 -13.63 -4.06 -21.91
CA SER A 375 -12.24 -3.56 -21.90
C SER A 375 -12.09 -2.50 -20.82
N PHE A 376 -11.06 -2.64 -20.02
CA PHE A 376 -10.71 -1.67 -19.00
C PHE A 376 -9.92 -0.53 -19.64
N THR A 377 -10.44 0.70 -19.50
CA THR A 377 -9.84 1.93 -20.06
C THR A 377 -10.15 3.07 -19.09
N PRO A 378 -9.34 3.25 -18.03
CA PRO A 378 -9.58 4.28 -17.03
C PRO A 378 -9.50 5.68 -17.65
N VAL A 379 -10.11 6.65 -16.99
CA VAL A 379 -10.02 8.07 -17.35
C VAL A 379 -8.78 8.67 -16.70
N GLU A 380 -7.87 9.21 -17.48
CA GLU A 380 -6.71 9.95 -16.99
C GLU A 380 -7.11 11.40 -16.69
N ALA A 381 -6.66 11.92 -15.54
CA ALA A 381 -6.79 13.31 -15.15
C ALA A 381 -5.46 13.82 -14.61
N ASP A 382 -4.93 14.90 -15.21
CA ASP A 382 -3.77 15.60 -14.71
C ASP A 382 -4.02 16.20 -13.31
N ALA A 383 -2.96 16.53 -12.59
CA ALA A 383 -3.06 17.22 -11.30
C ALA A 383 -3.92 18.50 -11.43
N GLY A 384 -4.97 18.60 -10.66
CA GLY A 384 -5.94 19.69 -10.70
C GLY A 384 -6.93 19.66 -11.86
N ALA A 385 -6.92 18.62 -12.70
CA ALA A 385 -7.85 18.47 -13.82
C ALA A 385 -9.09 17.63 -13.47
N ASN A 386 -10.08 17.68 -14.34
CA ASN A 386 -11.30 16.88 -14.24
C ASN A 386 -11.30 15.72 -15.23
N GLY A 387 -11.72 14.56 -14.78
CA GLY A 387 -12.12 13.41 -15.60
C GLY A 387 -13.64 13.24 -15.58
N THR A 388 -14.21 12.67 -16.64
CA THR A 388 -15.66 12.40 -16.70
C THR A 388 -15.90 10.96 -17.09
N ILE A 389 -16.70 10.26 -16.29
CA ILE A 389 -17.06 8.85 -16.47
C ILE A 389 -18.57 8.77 -16.65
N THR A 390 -19.03 8.16 -17.74
CA THR A 390 -20.45 7.88 -17.95
C THR A 390 -20.77 6.49 -17.39
N VAL A 391 -21.76 6.44 -16.52
CA VAL A 391 -22.30 5.20 -15.94
C VAL A 391 -23.67 4.94 -16.54
N THR A 392 -23.94 3.70 -16.96
CA THR A 392 -25.20 3.28 -17.58
C THR A 392 -25.87 2.21 -16.72
N PHE A 393 -27.06 2.50 -16.25
CA PHE A 393 -27.94 1.58 -15.55
C PHE A 393 -28.88 0.92 -16.55
N THR A 394 -28.87 -0.41 -16.64
CA THR A 394 -29.78 -1.20 -17.48
C THR A 394 -30.46 -2.24 -16.60
N PRO A 395 -31.59 -1.91 -15.93
CA PRO A 395 -32.21 -2.80 -14.96
C PRO A 395 -32.61 -4.14 -15.58
N THR A 396 -32.16 -5.24 -14.98
CA THR A 396 -32.48 -6.62 -15.44
C THR A 396 -33.38 -7.38 -14.47
N ALA A 397 -33.57 -6.84 -13.27
CA ALA A 397 -34.43 -7.46 -12.26
C ALA A 397 -35.93 -7.34 -12.64
N PRO A 398 -36.81 -8.20 -12.06
CA PRO A 398 -38.24 -8.12 -12.29
C PRO A 398 -38.85 -6.76 -11.90
N LYS A 399 -39.89 -6.36 -12.61
CA LYS A 399 -40.65 -5.14 -12.29
C LYS A 399 -41.10 -5.11 -10.84
N GLY A 400 -40.96 -3.96 -10.19
CA GLY A 400 -41.23 -3.73 -8.79
C GLY A 400 -40.08 -4.09 -7.84
N THR A 401 -38.97 -4.64 -8.33
CA THR A 401 -37.79 -4.91 -7.52
C THR A 401 -37.11 -3.61 -7.12
N LEU A 402 -36.86 -3.44 -5.82
CA LEU A 402 -35.98 -2.39 -5.31
C LEU A 402 -34.54 -2.83 -5.47
N VAL A 403 -33.75 -2.05 -6.18
CA VAL A 403 -32.31 -2.26 -6.40
C VAL A 403 -31.54 -1.21 -5.61
N THR A 404 -30.57 -1.66 -4.83
CA THR A 404 -29.64 -0.81 -4.08
C THR A 404 -28.21 -1.27 -4.28
N GLY A 405 -27.31 -0.32 -4.36
CA GLY A 405 -25.88 -0.62 -4.50
C GLY A 405 -25.03 0.62 -4.32
N MET A 406 -23.77 0.48 -4.73
CA MET A 406 -22.75 1.48 -4.59
C MET A 406 -21.97 1.60 -5.88
N LEU A 407 -21.66 2.81 -6.30
CA LEU A 407 -20.63 3.12 -7.30
C LEU A 407 -19.40 3.54 -6.52
N TYR A 408 -18.37 2.75 -6.55
CA TYR A 408 -17.07 3.11 -6.03
C TYR A 408 -16.28 3.82 -7.13
N VAL A 409 -15.63 4.91 -6.77
CA VAL A 409 -14.67 5.59 -7.63
C VAL A 409 -13.30 5.19 -7.14
N ASP A 410 -12.59 4.49 -7.97
CA ASP A 410 -11.27 3.92 -7.69
C ASP A 410 -10.23 4.58 -8.57
N ASP A 411 -8.99 4.62 -8.10
CA ASP A 411 -7.83 4.90 -8.94
C ASP A 411 -7.11 3.61 -9.35
N THR A 412 -6.14 3.75 -10.24
CA THR A 412 -5.23 2.66 -10.58
C THR A 412 -3.86 2.94 -9.97
N THR A 413 -3.37 2.09 -9.10
CA THR A 413 -2.02 2.23 -8.58
C THR A 413 -1.00 1.50 -9.45
N VAL A 414 0.14 2.16 -9.68
CA VAL A 414 1.21 1.63 -10.55
C VAL A 414 2.08 0.62 -9.80
N SER A 415 2.17 0.74 -8.46
CA SER A 415 3.18 0.02 -7.67
C SER A 415 2.84 -1.45 -7.36
N ASN A 416 1.57 -1.83 -7.36
CA ASN A 416 1.14 -3.18 -6.96
C ASN A 416 0.03 -3.79 -7.83
N ASN A 417 -0.28 -3.20 -8.98
CA ASN A 417 -1.44 -3.53 -9.83
C ASN A 417 -2.77 -3.52 -9.06
N ALA A 418 -2.85 -2.71 -8.03
CA ALA A 418 -4.04 -2.48 -7.24
C ALA A 418 -4.68 -1.16 -7.65
N GLY A 419 -5.92 -0.97 -7.35
CA GLY A 419 -6.58 0.33 -7.31
C GLY A 419 -6.98 0.63 -5.89
N ASP A 420 -7.08 1.89 -5.56
CA ASP A 420 -7.53 2.34 -4.26
C ASP A 420 -8.96 2.86 -4.36
N GLU A 421 -9.83 2.39 -3.48
CA GLU A 421 -11.21 2.87 -3.41
C GLU A 421 -11.24 4.25 -2.73
N LEU A 422 -11.44 5.29 -3.54
CA LEU A 422 -11.32 6.67 -3.10
C LEU A 422 -12.62 7.21 -2.48
N THR A 423 -13.77 6.88 -3.08
CA THR A 423 -15.08 7.33 -2.58
C THR A 423 -16.21 6.44 -3.09
N ALA A 424 -17.34 6.49 -2.40
CA ALA A 424 -18.53 5.69 -2.71
C ALA A 424 -19.76 6.58 -2.92
N ILE A 425 -20.55 6.28 -3.96
CA ILE A 425 -21.77 6.98 -4.31
C ILE A 425 -22.92 5.98 -4.28
N PRO A 426 -23.85 6.08 -3.32
CA PRO A 426 -24.97 5.16 -3.25
C PRO A 426 -25.95 5.36 -4.42
N TYR A 427 -26.54 4.26 -4.90
CA TYR A 427 -27.66 4.32 -5.83
C TYR A 427 -28.83 3.46 -5.35
N THR A 428 -30.02 3.91 -5.66
CA THR A 428 -31.28 3.23 -5.31
C THR A 428 -32.34 3.55 -6.35
N TYR A 429 -33.01 2.50 -6.86
CA TYR A 429 -34.11 2.67 -7.77
C TYR A 429 -35.09 1.47 -7.71
N THR A 430 -36.32 1.65 -8.17
CA THR A 430 -37.29 0.57 -8.38
C THR A 430 -37.37 0.25 -9.87
N VAL A 431 -37.40 -1.04 -10.23
CA VAL A 431 -37.54 -1.48 -11.62
C VAL A 431 -39.00 -1.25 -12.07
N GLY A 432 -39.18 -0.52 -13.18
CA GLY A 432 -40.45 -0.12 -13.74
C GLY A 432 -41.08 -1.06 -14.78
#